data_fdefad093113a116a3624ff1d4846469
#
_entry.id   fdefad093113a116a3624ff1d4846469
#
_cell.length_a   1.000
_cell.length_b   1.000
_cell.length_c   1.000
_cell.angle_alpha   90.00
_cell.angle_beta   90.00
_cell.angle_gamma   90.00
#
_symmetry.space_group_name_H-M   'P 1'
#
loop_
_entity.id
_entity.type
_entity.pdbx_description
1 polymer ?
#
loop_
_entity_poly.entity_id
_entity_poly.type
_entity_poly.pdbx_seq_one_letter_code
_entity_poly.pdbx_strand_id
1 'polypeptide(L)'
;LAAEGDLDAALDLLYENNRDSLVSIAVFSQEGDLIAAAPLAALKPSVTPAREIWFTTAMEQIENLHFSTPHVQNLFQDPDHHYRWVVSLSRQVELTRRGSIESGVLLVDMNFSGIEQLCKDVTFAYDQGYLYLTDSSGELIYHPRQQLIYAGLLEENNLTAAGYPDGSHTETFQGQQRQVTVKTV
;
A
#
# COMPACT_ATOMS: atom_id res chain seq x y z
N LEU A 1 -23.69 7.76 4.94
CA LEU A 1 -23.97 7.56 3.51
C LEU A 1 -23.89 8.92 2.82
N ALA A 2 -22.74 9.24 2.26
CA ALA A 2 -22.52 10.51 1.59
C ALA A 2 -23.18 10.51 0.20
N ALA A 3 -23.82 11.63 -0.19
CA ALA A 3 -24.19 11.85 -1.59
C ALA A 3 -22.90 12.01 -2.43
N GLU A 4 -22.97 11.84 -3.77
CA GLU A 4 -21.77 11.91 -4.64
C GLU A 4 -20.94 13.19 -4.39
N GLY A 5 -21.55 14.35 -4.15
CA GLY A 5 -20.83 15.59 -3.79
C GLY A 5 -20.22 15.62 -2.38
N ASP A 6 -20.70 14.77 -1.47
CA ASP A 6 -20.11 14.61 -0.12
C ASP A 6 -18.85 13.72 -0.17
N LEU A 7 -18.76 12.80 -1.13
CA LEU A 7 -17.61 11.91 -1.26
C LEU A 7 -16.35 12.66 -1.71
N ASP A 8 -16.46 13.51 -2.74
CA ASP A 8 -15.35 14.35 -3.20
C ASP A 8 -14.84 15.24 -2.06
N ALA A 9 -15.73 15.94 -1.36
CA ALA A 9 -15.36 16.78 -0.23
C ALA A 9 -14.71 15.98 0.92
N ALA A 10 -15.17 14.76 1.18
CA ALA A 10 -14.60 13.90 2.20
C ALA A 10 -13.21 13.41 1.81
N LEU A 11 -13.01 13.03 0.54
CA LEU A 11 -11.68 12.63 0.05
C LEU A 11 -10.70 13.80 0.05
N ASP A 12 -11.13 14.99 -0.40
CA ASP A 12 -10.32 16.20 -0.37
C ASP A 12 -9.89 16.54 1.07
N LEU A 13 -10.81 16.48 2.04
CA LEU A 13 -10.48 16.73 3.44
C LEU A 13 -9.49 15.70 4.00
N LEU A 14 -9.68 14.42 3.69
CA LEU A 14 -8.76 13.35 4.09
C LEU A 14 -7.38 13.56 3.47
N TYR A 15 -7.31 13.89 2.19
CA TYR A 15 -6.06 14.15 1.48
C TYR A 15 -5.33 15.35 2.07
N GLU A 16 -6.02 16.51 2.23
CA GLU A 16 -5.41 17.73 2.76
C GLU A 16 -4.86 17.56 4.19
N ASN A 17 -5.55 16.79 5.03
CA ASN A 17 -5.10 16.53 6.39
C ASN A 17 -3.92 15.54 6.45
N ASN A 18 -3.65 14.78 5.39
CA ASN A 18 -2.62 13.74 5.36
C ASN A 18 -1.70 13.83 4.14
N ARG A 19 -1.65 14.98 3.47
CA ARG A 19 -0.91 15.17 2.21
C ARG A 19 0.60 14.90 2.29
N ASP A 20 1.18 14.92 3.49
CA ASP A 20 2.59 14.57 3.71
C ASP A 20 2.81 13.05 3.60
N SER A 21 1.78 12.26 3.85
CA SER A 21 1.80 10.80 3.81
C SER A 21 1.05 10.20 2.62
N LEU A 22 0.10 10.94 2.03
CA LEU A 22 -0.70 10.49 0.90
C LEU A 22 -0.23 11.12 -0.41
N VAL A 23 -0.19 10.32 -1.45
CA VAL A 23 0.01 10.77 -2.84
C VAL A 23 -1.34 10.92 -3.53
N SER A 24 -2.24 9.96 -3.36
CA SER A 24 -3.61 10.01 -3.85
C SER A 24 -4.53 9.11 -3.04
N ILE A 25 -5.83 9.43 -3.10
CA ILE A 25 -6.91 8.58 -2.63
C ILE A 25 -8.01 8.60 -3.69
N ALA A 26 -8.53 7.43 -4.05
CA ALA A 26 -9.53 7.31 -5.09
C ALA A 26 -10.55 6.22 -4.80
N VAL A 27 -11.75 6.41 -5.30
CA VAL A 27 -12.85 5.45 -5.22
C VAL A 27 -13.30 5.11 -6.63
N PHE A 28 -13.43 3.82 -6.89
CA PHE A 28 -13.85 3.25 -8.16
C PHE A 28 -15.15 2.50 -8.03
N SER A 29 -15.96 2.49 -9.10
CA SER A 29 -17.14 1.62 -9.19
C SER A 29 -16.74 0.16 -9.32
N GLN A 30 -17.70 -0.74 -9.24
CA GLN A 30 -17.52 -2.18 -9.50
C GLN A 30 -16.99 -2.47 -10.90
N GLU A 31 -17.27 -1.61 -11.87
CA GLU A 31 -16.80 -1.70 -13.25
C GLU A 31 -15.40 -1.10 -13.45
N GLY A 32 -14.85 -0.43 -12.43
CA GLY A 32 -13.56 0.24 -12.47
C GLY A 32 -13.61 1.69 -12.96
N ASP A 33 -14.80 2.29 -13.04
CA ASP A 33 -14.93 3.71 -13.34
C ASP A 33 -14.53 4.55 -12.13
N LEU A 34 -13.75 5.60 -12.36
CA LEU A 34 -13.38 6.55 -11.31
C LEU A 34 -14.62 7.33 -10.87
N ILE A 35 -14.96 7.22 -9.58
CA ILE A 35 -16.09 7.94 -8.97
C ILE A 35 -15.62 9.25 -8.36
N ALA A 36 -14.54 9.20 -7.56
CA ALA A 36 -13.98 10.35 -6.88
C ALA A 36 -12.47 10.15 -6.66
N ALA A 37 -11.71 11.23 -6.63
CA ALA A 37 -10.28 11.20 -6.32
C ALA A 37 -9.79 12.49 -5.69
N ALA A 38 -8.83 12.39 -4.79
CA ALA A 38 -8.10 13.52 -4.24
C ALA A 38 -6.57 13.22 -4.25
N PRO A 39 -5.71 14.15 -4.79
CA PRO A 39 -6.14 15.33 -5.53
C PRO A 39 -6.88 14.94 -6.81
N LEU A 40 -7.76 15.81 -7.28
CA LEU A 40 -8.48 15.57 -8.54
C LEU A 40 -7.49 15.38 -9.69
N ALA A 41 -7.50 14.22 -10.31
CA ALA A 41 -6.59 13.87 -11.40
C ALA A 41 -7.30 12.95 -12.42
N ALA A 42 -6.92 13.07 -13.68
CA ALA A 42 -7.42 12.19 -14.73
C ALA A 42 -6.63 10.88 -14.75
N LEU A 43 -7.32 9.77 -15.00
CA LEU A 43 -6.67 8.49 -15.26
C LEU A 43 -5.82 8.55 -16.54
N LYS A 44 -4.72 7.81 -16.55
CA LYS A 44 -3.96 7.58 -17.77
C LYS A 44 -4.79 6.77 -18.77
N PRO A 45 -4.81 7.12 -20.07
CA PRO A 45 -5.61 6.40 -21.07
C PRO A 45 -5.22 4.92 -21.24
N SER A 46 -4.00 4.55 -20.84
CA SER A 46 -3.49 3.18 -20.93
C SER A 46 -3.92 2.29 -19.78
N VAL A 47 -4.54 2.84 -18.72
CA VAL A 47 -4.90 2.11 -17.52
C VAL A 47 -6.37 1.73 -17.55
N THR A 48 -6.64 0.48 -17.19
CA THR A 48 -7.98 -0.05 -16.99
C THR A 48 -8.07 -0.57 -15.56
N PRO A 49 -8.59 0.22 -14.60
CA PRO A 49 -8.56 -0.13 -13.17
C PRO A 49 -9.11 -1.54 -12.87
N ALA A 50 -10.21 -1.94 -13.50
CA ALA A 50 -10.81 -3.27 -13.31
C ALA A 50 -9.91 -4.46 -13.73
N ARG A 51 -8.79 -4.23 -14.41
CA ARG A 51 -7.80 -5.25 -14.80
C ARG A 51 -6.55 -5.23 -13.93
N GLU A 52 -6.41 -4.25 -13.07
CA GLU A 52 -5.26 -4.12 -12.18
C GLU A 52 -5.36 -5.12 -11.01
N ILE A 53 -4.22 -5.65 -10.59
CA ILE A 53 -4.15 -6.65 -9.52
C ILE A 53 -4.76 -6.12 -8.22
N TRP A 54 -4.46 -4.86 -7.84
CA TRP A 54 -5.01 -4.24 -6.64
C TRP A 54 -6.53 -4.18 -6.64
N PHE A 55 -7.15 -3.99 -7.83
CA PHE A 55 -8.61 -3.94 -7.98
C PHE A 55 -9.23 -5.33 -7.86
N THR A 56 -8.73 -6.29 -8.64
CA THR A 56 -9.25 -7.66 -8.65
C THR A 56 -9.09 -8.33 -7.29
N THR A 57 -7.95 -8.14 -6.63
CA THR A 57 -7.72 -8.67 -5.29
C THR A 57 -8.67 -8.07 -4.25
N ALA A 58 -8.92 -6.75 -4.29
CA ALA A 58 -9.87 -6.10 -3.39
C ALA A 58 -11.31 -6.59 -3.61
N MET A 59 -11.69 -6.88 -4.85
CA MET A 59 -13.02 -7.40 -5.18
C MET A 59 -13.21 -8.87 -4.81
N GLU A 60 -12.14 -9.68 -4.83
CA GLU A 60 -12.16 -11.11 -4.50
C GLU A 60 -12.06 -11.36 -2.99
N GLN A 61 -11.33 -10.54 -2.25
CA GLN A 61 -11.05 -10.70 -0.83
C GLN A 61 -11.62 -9.52 -0.01
N ILE A 62 -12.93 -9.49 0.07
CA ILE A 62 -13.78 -8.38 0.50
C ILE A 62 -13.41 -7.77 1.87
N GLU A 63 -13.00 -8.59 2.85
CA GLU A 63 -12.78 -8.15 4.23
C GLU A 63 -11.36 -7.66 4.50
N ASN A 64 -10.43 -7.85 3.57
CA ASN A 64 -9.02 -7.59 3.77
C ASN A 64 -8.57 -6.22 3.25
N LEU A 65 -7.55 -5.67 3.91
CA LEU A 65 -6.73 -4.60 3.38
C LEU A 65 -5.61 -5.24 2.55
N HIS A 66 -5.43 -4.76 1.32
CA HIS A 66 -4.39 -5.26 0.43
C HIS A 66 -3.35 -4.18 0.21
N PHE A 67 -2.10 -4.50 0.54
CA PHE A 67 -0.97 -3.62 0.28
C PHE A 67 -0.21 -4.10 -0.94
N SER A 68 0.17 -3.17 -1.82
CA SER A 68 1.11 -3.45 -2.90
C SER A 68 2.55 -3.34 -2.41
N THR A 69 3.47 -3.95 -3.13
CA THR A 69 4.89 -3.63 -3.00
C THR A 69 5.16 -2.19 -3.48
N PRO A 70 6.27 -1.55 -3.04
CA PRO A 70 6.63 -0.22 -3.52
C PRO A 70 6.77 -0.18 -5.04
N HIS A 71 6.09 0.79 -5.65
CA HIS A 71 6.11 0.98 -7.10
C HIS A 71 5.96 2.46 -7.45
N VAL A 72 6.20 2.79 -8.70
CA VAL A 72 5.95 4.13 -9.20
C VAL A 72 4.45 4.29 -9.48
N GLN A 73 3.84 5.34 -8.92
CA GLN A 73 2.44 5.67 -9.21
C GLN A 73 2.24 5.84 -10.71
N ASN A 74 1.39 5.00 -11.30
CA ASN A 74 1.18 4.94 -12.75
C ASN A 74 -0.29 5.08 -13.18
N LEU A 75 -1.20 5.24 -12.22
CA LEU A 75 -2.65 5.27 -12.47
C LEU A 75 -3.11 6.63 -13.00
N PHE A 76 -2.66 7.71 -12.36
CA PHE A 76 -3.06 9.07 -12.70
C PHE A 76 -2.05 9.78 -13.59
N GLN A 77 -2.55 10.71 -14.41
CA GLN A 77 -1.71 11.62 -15.16
C GLN A 77 -1.01 12.58 -14.19
N ASP A 78 0.29 12.68 -14.31
CA ASP A 78 1.08 13.69 -13.62
C ASP A 78 1.62 14.69 -14.64
N PRO A 79 1.10 15.93 -14.67
CA PRO A 79 1.54 16.97 -15.61
C PRO A 79 3.03 17.30 -15.47
N ASP A 80 3.57 17.15 -14.26
CA ASP A 80 4.95 17.48 -13.94
C ASP A 80 5.91 16.31 -14.17
N HIS A 81 5.39 15.15 -14.61
CA HIS A 81 6.17 13.92 -14.86
C HIS A 81 7.06 13.47 -13.70
N HIS A 82 6.62 13.68 -12.46
CA HIS A 82 7.35 13.20 -11.29
C HIS A 82 7.14 11.71 -11.11
N TYR A 83 8.24 10.98 -10.92
CA TYR A 83 8.19 9.58 -10.49
C TYR A 83 7.96 9.53 -8.99
N ARG A 84 6.72 9.32 -8.56
CA ARG A 84 6.37 9.19 -7.15
C ARG A 84 6.34 7.72 -6.76
N TRP A 85 7.22 7.33 -5.87
CA TRP A 85 7.19 6.00 -5.28
C TRP A 85 6.10 5.93 -4.21
N VAL A 86 5.24 4.91 -4.34
CA VAL A 86 4.10 4.69 -3.46
C VAL A 86 4.02 3.24 -3.01
N VAL A 87 3.34 3.03 -1.90
CA VAL A 87 2.71 1.77 -1.52
C VAL A 87 1.22 2.00 -1.59
N SER A 88 0.52 1.19 -2.37
CA SER A 88 -0.93 1.31 -2.52
C SER A 88 -1.64 0.36 -1.57
N LEU A 89 -2.65 0.89 -0.89
CA LEU A 89 -3.62 0.12 -0.13
C LEU A 89 -4.92 0.08 -0.92
N SER A 90 -5.46 -1.11 -1.12
CA SER A 90 -6.77 -1.29 -1.73
C SER A 90 -7.73 -2.08 -0.84
N ARG A 91 -9.01 -1.75 -0.92
CA ARG A 91 -10.08 -2.43 -0.19
C ARG A 91 -11.41 -2.28 -0.93
N GLN A 92 -12.23 -3.32 -0.87
CA GLN A 92 -13.63 -3.20 -1.27
C GLN A 92 -14.39 -2.28 -0.31
N VAL A 93 -15.26 -1.45 -0.86
CA VAL A 93 -16.16 -0.56 -0.12
C VAL A 93 -17.58 -0.64 -0.66
N GLU A 94 -18.55 -0.34 0.19
CA GLU A 94 -19.94 -0.18 -0.22
C GLU A 94 -20.23 1.27 -0.62
N LEU A 95 -20.81 1.45 -1.77
CA LEU A 95 -21.18 2.73 -2.34
C LEU A 95 -22.71 2.81 -2.45
N THR A 96 -23.29 3.94 -2.08
CA THR A 96 -24.70 4.20 -2.32
C THR A 96 -24.83 5.10 -3.53
N ARG A 97 -25.30 4.55 -4.66
CA ARG A 97 -25.59 5.30 -5.88
C ARG A 97 -27.05 5.16 -6.26
N ARG A 98 -27.71 6.29 -6.50
CA ARG A 98 -29.12 6.34 -6.95
C ARG A 98 -30.08 5.50 -6.08
N GLY A 99 -29.79 5.36 -4.78
CA GLY A 99 -30.60 4.59 -3.85
C GLY A 99 -30.31 3.08 -3.82
N SER A 100 -29.35 2.59 -4.59
CA SER A 100 -28.85 1.21 -4.55
C SER A 100 -27.50 1.15 -3.85
N ILE A 101 -27.24 0.03 -3.16
CA ILE A 101 -25.92 -0.29 -2.60
C ILE A 101 -25.16 -1.08 -3.67
N GLU A 102 -24.00 -0.60 -4.05
CA GLU A 102 -23.11 -1.21 -5.04
C GLU A 102 -21.73 -1.40 -4.39
N SER A 103 -21.01 -2.39 -4.84
CA SER A 103 -19.60 -2.57 -4.46
C SER A 103 -18.72 -1.61 -5.25
N GLY A 104 -17.62 -1.20 -4.63
CA GLY A 104 -16.57 -0.45 -5.29
C GLY A 104 -15.23 -0.73 -4.64
N VAL A 105 -14.19 -0.07 -5.09
CA VAL A 105 -12.84 -0.20 -4.55
C VAL A 105 -12.29 1.15 -4.13
N LEU A 106 -11.87 1.24 -2.89
CA LEU A 106 -11.03 2.33 -2.39
C LEU A 106 -9.57 1.99 -2.67
N LEU A 107 -8.85 2.93 -3.27
CA LEU A 107 -7.40 2.88 -3.46
C LEU A 107 -6.77 4.08 -2.76
N VAL A 108 -5.74 3.82 -1.97
CA VAL A 108 -4.95 4.86 -1.29
C VAL A 108 -3.49 4.67 -1.63
N ASP A 109 -2.91 5.61 -2.35
CA ASP A 109 -1.47 5.65 -2.63
C ASP A 109 -0.75 6.44 -1.54
N MET A 110 0.02 5.74 -0.73
CA MET A 110 0.81 6.33 0.35
C MET A 110 2.20 6.66 -0.15
N ASN A 111 2.72 7.81 0.27
CA ASN A 111 4.09 8.18 -0.02
C ASN A 111 5.04 7.18 0.65
N PHE A 112 5.88 6.52 -0.15
CA PHE A 112 6.86 5.55 0.36
C PHE A 112 7.81 6.17 1.39
N SER A 113 8.19 7.44 1.24
CA SER A 113 9.04 8.14 2.19
C SER A 113 8.40 8.28 3.58
N GLY A 114 7.07 8.36 3.68
CA GLY A 114 6.35 8.36 4.96
C GLY A 114 6.50 7.03 5.69
N ILE A 115 6.34 5.91 4.98
CA ILE A 115 6.56 4.56 5.53
C ILE A 115 8.01 4.39 5.96
N GLU A 116 8.95 4.82 5.12
CA GLU A 116 10.38 4.78 5.43
C GLU A 116 10.71 5.55 6.71
N GLN A 117 10.14 6.75 6.89
CA GLN A 117 10.36 7.56 8.08
C GLN A 117 9.79 6.88 9.33
N LEU A 118 8.56 6.38 9.27
CA LEU A 118 7.95 5.65 10.38
C LEU A 118 8.79 4.42 10.79
N CYS A 119 9.34 3.70 9.82
CA CYS A 119 10.20 2.54 10.10
C CYS A 119 11.57 2.93 10.67
N LYS A 120 12.13 4.08 10.25
CA LYS A 120 13.39 4.61 10.77
C LYS A 120 13.27 5.12 12.22
N ASP A 121 12.09 5.57 12.61
CA ASP A 121 11.83 6.05 13.98
C ASP A 121 11.75 4.91 15.01
N VAL A 122 11.67 3.65 14.55
CA VAL A 122 11.73 2.48 15.42
C VAL A 122 13.17 2.27 15.90
N THR A 123 13.37 2.43 17.22
CA THR A 123 14.68 2.22 17.85
C THR A 123 14.79 0.82 18.44
N PHE A 124 15.92 0.19 18.22
CA PHE A 124 16.25 -1.11 18.80
C PHE A 124 17.21 -0.94 19.98
N ALA A 125 17.08 -1.81 20.97
CA ALA A 125 17.93 -1.79 22.17
C ALA A 125 19.44 -2.01 21.85
N TYR A 126 19.72 -2.55 20.66
CA TYR A 126 21.08 -2.79 20.16
C TYR A 126 21.19 -2.23 18.74
N ASP A 127 22.28 -1.56 18.44
CA ASP A 127 22.56 -0.91 17.13
C ASP A 127 22.57 -1.86 15.93
N GLN A 128 22.39 -3.15 16.11
CA GLN A 128 22.42 -4.17 15.04
C GLN A 128 21.02 -4.64 14.60
N GLY A 129 19.95 -4.16 15.26
CA GLY A 129 18.58 -4.49 14.88
C GLY A 129 18.06 -3.63 13.73
N TYR A 130 17.18 -4.19 12.93
CA TYR A 130 16.45 -3.46 11.90
C TYR A 130 15.03 -4.01 11.76
N LEU A 131 14.14 -3.18 11.22
CA LEU A 131 12.77 -3.51 10.87
C LEU A 131 12.63 -3.62 9.37
N TYR A 132 11.86 -4.57 8.92
CA TYR A 132 11.34 -4.61 7.55
C TYR A 132 9.85 -4.95 7.57
N LEU A 133 9.14 -4.59 6.51
CA LEU A 133 7.72 -4.85 6.31
C LEU A 133 7.53 -5.75 5.09
N THR A 134 6.65 -6.73 5.23
CA THR A 134 6.21 -7.58 4.12
C THR A 134 4.70 -7.55 4.02
N ASP A 135 4.18 -7.92 2.86
CA ASP A 135 2.80 -8.34 2.73
C ASP A 135 2.60 -9.78 3.28
N SER A 136 1.37 -10.28 3.19
CA SER A 136 1.03 -11.64 3.64
C SER A 136 1.69 -12.76 2.83
N SER A 137 2.20 -12.48 1.63
CA SER A 137 2.95 -13.42 0.79
C SER A 137 4.45 -13.43 1.10
N GLY A 138 4.92 -12.45 1.89
CA GLY A 138 6.32 -12.26 2.21
C GLY A 138 7.06 -11.32 1.26
N GLU A 139 6.36 -10.69 0.30
CA GLU A 139 6.96 -9.68 -0.55
C GLU A 139 7.31 -8.41 0.26
N LEU A 140 8.49 -7.86 0.00
CA LEU A 140 9.01 -6.71 0.76
C LEU A 140 8.26 -5.43 0.41
N ILE A 141 7.58 -4.84 1.40
CA ILE A 141 7.04 -3.48 1.34
C ILE A 141 8.12 -2.47 1.69
N TYR A 142 8.88 -2.72 2.76
CA TYR A 142 9.99 -1.88 3.21
C TYR A 142 11.15 -2.72 3.73
N HIS A 143 12.36 -2.31 3.40
CA HIS A 143 13.59 -2.81 4.03
C HIS A 143 14.64 -1.68 4.06
N PRO A 144 15.41 -1.48 5.16
CA PRO A 144 16.36 -0.38 5.26
C PRO A 144 17.48 -0.43 4.21
N ARG A 145 17.72 -1.59 3.60
CA ARG A 145 18.68 -1.82 2.51
C ARG A 145 18.00 -2.36 1.25
N GLN A 146 16.79 -1.94 0.98
CA GLN A 146 15.95 -2.45 -0.12
C GLN A 146 16.62 -2.33 -1.49
N GLN A 147 17.38 -1.28 -1.73
CA GLN A 147 18.11 -1.08 -2.97
C GLN A 147 19.16 -2.19 -3.21
N LEU A 148 19.82 -2.69 -2.15
CA LEU A 148 20.78 -3.78 -2.27
C LEU A 148 20.08 -5.11 -2.57
N ILE A 149 18.88 -5.32 -2.03
CA ILE A 149 18.08 -6.52 -2.30
C ILE A 149 17.62 -6.50 -3.77
N TYR A 150 17.10 -5.39 -4.27
CA TYR A 150 16.69 -5.24 -5.68
C TYR A 150 17.87 -5.38 -6.66
N ALA A 151 19.06 -4.97 -6.24
CA ALA A 151 20.28 -5.17 -7.04
C ALA A 151 20.85 -6.60 -6.96
N GLY A 152 20.24 -7.48 -6.17
CA GLY A 152 20.74 -8.85 -5.93
C GLY A 152 22.05 -8.91 -5.15
N LEU A 153 22.41 -7.83 -4.45
CA LEU A 153 23.63 -7.72 -3.63
C LEU A 153 23.40 -8.09 -2.16
N LEU A 154 22.14 -8.20 -1.75
CA LEU A 154 21.72 -8.62 -0.42
C LEU A 154 20.53 -9.55 -0.56
N GLU A 155 20.50 -10.60 0.27
CA GLU A 155 19.34 -11.47 0.42
C GLU A 155 18.72 -11.26 1.80
N GLU A 156 17.40 -11.47 1.89
CA GLU A 156 16.65 -11.46 3.16
C GLU A 156 15.73 -12.69 3.22
N ASN A 157 15.46 -13.18 4.45
CA ASN A 157 14.61 -14.36 4.67
C ASN A 157 13.12 -14.00 4.81
N ASN A 158 12.70 -12.97 4.09
CA ASN A 158 11.36 -12.38 4.16
C ASN A 158 10.25 -13.40 3.89
N LEU A 159 10.41 -14.24 2.87
CA LEU A 159 9.41 -15.25 2.50
C LEU A 159 9.19 -16.30 3.61
N THR A 160 10.27 -16.74 4.27
CA THR A 160 10.16 -17.69 5.38
C THR A 160 9.63 -17.01 6.63
N ALA A 161 10.11 -15.80 6.93
CA ALA A 161 9.69 -15.05 8.11
C ALA A 161 8.20 -14.65 8.07
N ALA A 162 7.64 -14.40 6.90
CA ALA A 162 6.20 -14.14 6.73
C ALA A 162 5.32 -15.34 7.12
N GLY A 163 5.87 -16.55 7.10
CA GLY A 163 5.19 -17.76 7.56
C GLY A 163 5.24 -17.98 9.08
N TYR A 164 5.98 -17.16 9.83
CA TYR A 164 6.05 -17.31 11.29
C TYR A 164 4.82 -16.66 11.95
N PRO A 165 4.28 -17.26 13.02
CA PRO A 165 3.26 -16.60 13.82
C PRO A 165 3.82 -15.40 14.57
N ASP A 166 2.93 -14.51 15.05
CA ASP A 166 3.31 -13.42 15.93
C ASP A 166 4.16 -13.90 17.13
N GLY A 167 5.26 -13.22 17.39
CA GLY A 167 6.18 -13.55 18.46
C GLY A 167 7.65 -13.57 18.06
N SER A 168 8.50 -14.07 18.96
CA SER A 168 9.94 -14.13 18.76
C SER A 168 10.38 -15.53 18.33
N HIS A 169 11.17 -15.59 17.27
CA HIS A 169 11.69 -16.81 16.64
C HIS A 169 13.20 -16.74 16.53
N THR A 170 13.85 -17.89 16.63
CA THR A 170 15.28 -18.01 16.32
C THR A 170 15.41 -18.70 14.98
N GLU A 171 16.14 -18.10 14.07
CA GLU A 171 16.43 -18.68 12.75
C GLU A 171 17.92 -18.70 12.45
N THR A 172 18.30 -19.55 11.52
CA THR A 172 19.65 -19.55 10.93
C THR A 172 19.54 -19.12 9.48
N PHE A 173 20.12 -17.98 9.15
CA PHE A 173 20.13 -17.44 7.81
C PHE A 173 21.56 -17.11 7.40
N GLN A 174 22.00 -17.58 6.22
CA GLN A 174 23.35 -17.44 5.70
C GLN A 174 24.46 -17.87 6.71
N GLY A 175 24.19 -18.94 7.48
CA GLY A 175 25.12 -19.48 8.48
C GLY A 175 25.20 -18.69 9.79
N GLN A 176 24.41 -17.64 9.93
CA GLN A 176 24.32 -16.84 11.16
C GLN A 176 23.01 -17.12 11.89
N GLN A 177 23.09 -17.27 13.21
CA GLN A 177 21.91 -17.37 14.06
C GLN A 177 21.44 -15.97 14.41
N ARG A 178 20.15 -15.70 14.21
CA ARG A 178 19.52 -14.41 14.53
C ARG A 178 18.15 -14.59 15.18
N GLN A 179 17.72 -13.59 15.91
CA GLN A 179 16.39 -13.52 16.49
C GLN A 179 15.50 -12.62 15.62
N VAL A 180 14.34 -13.14 15.27
CA VAL A 180 13.31 -12.44 14.48
C VAL A 180 12.05 -12.32 15.34
N THR A 181 11.52 -11.12 15.47
CA THR A 181 10.21 -10.90 16.10
C THR A 181 9.22 -10.49 15.04
N VAL A 182 8.15 -11.26 14.90
CA VAL A 182 7.07 -11.03 13.91
C VAL A 182 5.87 -10.42 14.61
N LYS A 183 5.24 -9.44 13.96
CA LYS A 183 4.01 -8.82 14.39
C LYS A 183 3.13 -8.53 13.18
N THR A 184 1.95 -9.13 13.14
CA THR A 184 0.89 -8.82 12.18
C THR A 184 0.19 -7.52 12.58
N VAL A 185 -0.03 -6.63 11.63
CA VAL A 185 -0.68 -5.33 11.78
C VAL A 185 -1.94 -5.24 10.92
#